data_ce8cae7af0ec25f14a25e98db77def54
#
_entry.id   ce8cae7af0ec25f14a25e98db77def54
#
_cell.length_a   1.000
_cell.length_b   1.000
_cell.length_c   1.000
_cell.angle_alpha   90.00
_cell.angle_beta   90.00
_cell.angle_gamma   90.00
#
_symmetry.space_group_name_H-M   'P 1'
#
loop_
_entity.id
_entity.type
_entity.pdbx_description
1 polymer ?
#
loop_
_entity_poly.entity_id
_entity_poly.type
_entity_poly.pdbx_seq_one_letter_code
_entity_poly.pdbx_strand_id
1 'polypeptide(L)'
;MKEWEKALEWYGRYQPSLAELDAYKLRTEDLKRHLLRNQVSIDYQMSRQASVDQITSTGLMAYTRYAQRNTYTFNLGYAGRDGLSQPQNAEDATGGAGVLLGADWEHTWNTKWTTNLIGAWSNKFFSNLRLEGKASYVLPKDWTAKGNLSYRRVGMDTKCSLFNLGLGTTKDIDRFS
;
A
#
# COMPACT_ATOMS: atom_id res chain seq x y z
N MET A 1 4.62 5.33 26.79
CA MET A 1 5.78 4.77 26.05
C MET A 1 6.48 3.66 26.83
N LYS A 2 6.90 3.90 28.08
CA LYS A 2 7.62 2.87 28.87
C LYS A 2 6.87 1.54 29.08
N GLU A 3 5.55 1.55 29.07
CA GLU A 3 4.76 0.31 29.24
C GLU A 3 4.79 -0.59 28.01
N TRP A 4 4.76 -0.01 26.81
CA TRP A 4 4.83 -0.75 25.55
C TRP A 4 6.23 -1.34 25.30
N GLU A 5 7.29 -0.61 25.66
CA GLU A 5 8.67 -1.12 25.61
C GLU A 5 8.85 -2.30 26.56
N LYS A 6 8.34 -2.21 27.77
CA LYS A 6 8.35 -3.32 28.72
C LYS A 6 7.53 -4.51 28.20
N ALA A 7 6.34 -4.24 27.63
CA ALA A 7 5.53 -5.31 27.07
C ALA A 7 6.28 -6.05 25.93
N LEU A 8 6.95 -5.32 25.04
CA LEU A 8 7.74 -5.92 23.98
C LEU A 8 8.93 -6.73 24.51
N GLU A 9 9.59 -6.24 25.58
CA GLU A 9 10.67 -6.97 26.25
C GLU A 9 10.16 -8.29 26.86
N TRP A 10 9.00 -8.28 27.52
CA TRP A 10 8.39 -9.49 28.07
C TRP A 10 8.00 -10.46 26.97
N TYR A 11 7.39 -9.98 25.88
CA TYR A 11 7.09 -10.80 24.71
C TYR A 11 8.35 -11.40 24.08
N GLY A 12 9.46 -10.67 24.04
CA GLY A 12 10.73 -11.17 23.51
C GLY A 12 11.36 -12.32 24.33
N ARG A 13 10.96 -12.44 25.60
CA ARG A 13 11.41 -13.55 26.48
C ARG A 13 10.48 -14.75 26.43
N TYR A 14 9.28 -14.60 25.90
CA TYR A 14 8.29 -15.67 25.82
C TYR A 14 8.57 -16.54 24.59
N GLN A 15 8.59 -17.86 24.80
CA GLN A 15 8.67 -18.83 23.71
C GLN A 15 7.26 -19.40 23.45
N PRO A 16 6.58 -18.97 22.40
CA PRO A 16 5.24 -19.44 22.09
C PRO A 16 5.29 -20.90 21.65
N SER A 17 4.24 -21.66 21.99
CA SER A 17 4.00 -22.96 21.40
C SER A 17 3.64 -22.80 19.91
N LEU A 18 3.75 -23.88 19.13
CA LEU A 18 3.41 -23.88 17.69
C LEU A 18 1.99 -23.37 17.45
N ALA A 19 1.04 -23.71 18.32
CA ALA A 19 -0.36 -23.30 18.23
C ALA A 19 -0.57 -21.79 18.49
N GLU A 20 0.33 -21.14 19.24
CA GLU A 20 0.24 -19.73 19.62
C GLU A 20 1.11 -18.82 18.75
N LEU A 21 1.91 -19.40 17.85
CA LEU A 21 2.95 -18.68 17.10
C LEU A 21 2.38 -17.53 16.27
N ASP A 22 1.25 -17.72 15.62
CA ASP A 22 0.65 -16.69 14.77
C ASP A 22 0.03 -15.57 15.59
N ALA A 23 -0.66 -15.89 16.67
CA ALA A 23 -1.17 -14.91 17.61
C ALA A 23 -0.03 -14.11 18.27
N TYR A 24 1.06 -14.77 18.59
CA TYR A 24 2.27 -14.15 19.13
C TYR A 24 2.90 -13.18 18.12
N LYS A 25 3.08 -13.59 16.85
CA LYS A 25 3.62 -12.72 15.79
C LYS A 25 2.76 -11.49 15.60
N LEU A 26 1.44 -11.66 15.48
CA LEU A 26 0.51 -10.55 15.31
C LEU A 26 0.59 -9.55 16.46
N ARG A 27 0.61 -10.02 17.71
CA ARG A 27 0.73 -9.16 18.89
C ARG A 27 2.08 -8.45 18.96
N THR A 28 3.16 -9.14 18.60
CA THR A 28 4.50 -8.55 18.58
C THR A 28 4.63 -7.48 17.51
N GLU A 29 4.05 -7.70 16.34
CA GLU A 29 4.00 -6.70 15.27
C GLU A 29 3.15 -5.49 15.66
N ASP A 30 2.02 -5.70 16.31
CA ASP A 30 1.15 -4.63 16.79
C ASP A 30 1.87 -3.78 17.86
N LEU A 31 2.56 -4.42 18.79
CA LEU A 31 3.41 -3.73 19.78
C LEU A 31 4.53 -2.93 19.10
N LYS A 32 5.20 -3.50 18.11
CA LYS A 32 6.23 -2.80 17.32
C LYS A 32 5.65 -1.59 16.60
N ARG A 33 4.46 -1.72 16.00
CA ARG A 33 3.76 -0.60 15.35
C ARG A 33 3.43 0.52 16.32
N HIS A 34 3.06 0.21 17.55
CA HIS A 34 2.80 1.22 18.60
C HIS A 34 4.07 1.94 19.06
N LEU A 35 5.21 1.28 19.01
CA LEU A 35 6.52 1.87 19.32
C LEU A 35 7.09 2.66 18.14
N LEU A 36 6.93 2.15 16.92
CA LEU A 36 7.37 2.79 15.69
C LEU A 36 6.30 3.80 15.21
N ARG A 37 6.24 4.97 15.86
CA ARG A 37 5.29 6.03 15.48
C ARG A 37 5.47 6.54 14.07
N ASN A 38 6.67 6.40 13.51
CA ASN A 38 7.03 6.85 12.18
C ASN A 38 7.90 5.81 11.49
N GLN A 39 7.62 5.52 10.25
CA GLN A 39 8.37 4.60 9.41
C GLN A 39 8.66 5.25 8.07
N VAL A 40 9.88 5.11 7.59
CA VAL A 40 10.26 5.45 6.21
C VAL A 40 10.64 4.16 5.51
N SER A 41 10.08 3.95 4.33
CA SER A 41 10.47 2.87 3.43
C SER A 41 10.92 3.45 2.09
N ILE A 42 11.96 2.86 1.51
CA ILE A 42 12.47 3.21 0.19
C ILE A 42 12.57 1.91 -0.59
N ASP A 43 11.92 1.88 -1.74
CA ASP A 43 12.00 0.79 -2.70
C ASP A 43 12.55 1.35 -4.00
N TYR A 44 13.51 0.67 -4.60
CA TYR A 44 14.06 1.04 -5.90
C TYR A 44 14.24 -0.21 -6.74
N GLN A 45 13.70 -0.18 -7.92
CA GLN A 45 13.81 -1.26 -8.90
C GLN A 45 14.32 -0.72 -10.23
N MET A 46 15.27 -1.42 -10.83
CA MET A 46 15.75 -1.16 -12.17
C MET A 46 15.66 -2.46 -12.99
N SER A 47 15.15 -2.35 -14.20
CA SER A 47 15.08 -3.47 -15.13
C SER A 47 15.58 -3.04 -16.51
N ARG A 48 16.26 -3.96 -17.21
CA ARG A 48 16.70 -3.77 -18.59
C ARG A 48 16.04 -4.82 -19.46
N GLN A 49 15.36 -4.36 -20.50
CA GLN A 49 14.81 -5.24 -21.52
C GLN A 49 15.75 -5.28 -22.72
N ALA A 50 16.52 -6.35 -22.84
CA ALA A 50 17.58 -6.48 -23.85
C ALA A 50 17.05 -6.47 -25.29
N SER A 51 15.82 -6.96 -25.53
CA SER A 51 15.21 -7.01 -26.85
C SER A 51 14.96 -5.64 -27.48
N VAL A 52 14.81 -4.60 -26.68
CA VAL A 52 14.54 -3.21 -27.12
C VAL A 52 15.56 -2.21 -26.56
N ASP A 53 16.63 -2.70 -25.94
CA ASP A 53 17.66 -1.90 -25.25
C ASP A 53 17.07 -0.79 -24.37
N GLN A 54 16.00 -1.14 -23.65
CA GLN A 54 15.29 -0.21 -22.82
C GLN A 54 15.60 -0.45 -21.35
N ILE A 55 15.92 0.62 -20.65
CA ILE A 55 16.11 0.62 -19.19
C ILE A 55 14.89 1.30 -18.57
N THR A 56 14.29 0.63 -17.60
CA THR A 56 13.22 1.21 -16.77
C THR A 56 13.70 1.25 -15.33
N SER A 57 13.49 2.39 -14.68
CA SER A 57 13.79 2.57 -13.27
C SER A 57 12.53 3.05 -12.54
N THR A 58 12.26 2.46 -11.39
CA THR A 58 11.16 2.88 -10.52
C THR A 58 11.69 3.04 -9.11
N GLY A 59 11.28 4.09 -8.44
CA GLY A 59 11.59 4.34 -7.04
C GLY A 59 10.32 4.74 -6.31
N LEU A 60 10.12 4.23 -5.12
CA LEU A 60 9.04 4.60 -4.24
C LEU A 60 9.60 4.88 -2.85
N MET A 61 9.33 6.06 -2.34
CA MET A 61 9.58 6.42 -0.95
C MET A 61 8.23 6.59 -0.26
N ALA A 62 8.04 5.93 0.87
CA ALA A 62 6.85 6.08 1.67
C ALA A 62 7.22 6.49 3.10
N TYR A 63 6.51 7.47 3.63
CA TYR A 63 6.53 7.86 5.01
C TYR A 63 5.21 7.49 5.66
N THR A 64 5.24 6.63 6.67
CA THR A 64 4.06 6.18 7.39
C THR A 64 4.12 6.67 8.83
N ARG A 65 3.05 7.30 9.29
CA ARG A 65 2.84 7.72 10.66
C ARG A 65 1.68 6.94 11.27
N TYR A 66 1.97 6.25 12.37
CA TYR A 66 0.97 5.53 13.17
C TYR A 66 0.50 6.40 14.33
N ALA A 67 -0.80 6.60 14.46
CA ALA A 67 -1.44 7.35 15.54
C ALA A 67 -2.68 6.60 16.01
N GLN A 68 -2.65 6.05 17.20
CA GLN A 68 -3.73 5.25 17.83
C GLN A 68 -4.67 4.48 16.86
N ARG A 69 -5.65 5.20 16.28
CA ARG A 69 -6.66 4.65 15.37
C ARG A 69 -6.46 5.07 13.91
N ASN A 70 -5.42 5.85 13.64
CA ASN A 70 -5.14 6.38 12.30
C ASN A 70 -3.77 5.92 11.83
N THR A 71 -3.69 5.58 10.57
CA THR A 71 -2.43 5.41 9.86
C THR A 71 -2.42 6.36 8.68
N TYR A 72 -1.40 7.19 8.58
CA TYR A 72 -1.19 8.12 7.48
C TYR A 72 0.05 7.69 6.72
N THR A 73 -0.08 7.48 5.42
CA THR A 73 1.06 7.16 4.55
C THR A 73 1.15 8.18 3.44
N PHE A 74 2.31 8.80 3.28
CA PHE A 74 2.63 9.70 2.19
C PHE A 74 3.62 9.00 1.27
N ASN A 75 3.31 8.98 -0.02
CA ASN A 75 4.08 8.28 -1.04
C ASN A 75 4.65 9.29 -2.03
N LEU A 76 5.95 9.19 -2.29
CA LEU A 76 6.63 9.86 -3.38
C LEU A 76 7.19 8.78 -4.31
N GLY A 77 6.70 8.75 -5.54
CA GLY A 77 7.12 7.79 -6.55
C GLY A 77 7.86 8.47 -7.70
N TYR A 78 8.82 7.77 -8.25
CA TYR A 78 9.53 8.13 -9.47
C TYR A 78 9.50 6.95 -10.43
N ALA A 79 9.28 7.22 -11.71
CA ALA A 79 9.47 6.25 -12.77
C ALA A 79 10.21 6.91 -13.92
N GLY A 80 11.30 6.29 -14.35
CA GLY A 80 12.09 6.70 -15.49
C GLY A 80 12.11 5.61 -16.56
N ARG A 81 12.11 6.02 -17.80
CA ARG A 81 12.27 5.14 -18.94
C ARG A 81 13.28 5.76 -19.91
N ASP A 82 14.41 5.09 -20.08
CA ASP A 82 15.42 5.42 -21.06
C ASP A 82 15.46 4.31 -22.12
N GLY A 83 15.36 4.65 -23.38
CA GLY A 83 15.42 3.68 -24.45
C GLY A 83 15.92 4.30 -25.73
N LEU A 84 16.73 3.56 -26.44
CA LEU A 84 17.31 3.92 -27.74
C LEU A 84 16.40 3.58 -28.92
N SER A 85 15.27 2.90 -28.68
CA SER A 85 14.31 2.61 -29.74
C SER A 85 13.73 3.90 -30.28
N GLN A 86 14.01 4.20 -31.54
CA GLN A 86 13.36 5.32 -32.23
C GLN A 86 11.84 5.08 -32.22
N PRO A 87 11.08 6.06 -31.77
CA PRO A 87 9.62 5.96 -31.77
C PRO A 87 9.15 5.85 -33.21
N GLN A 88 8.38 4.82 -33.51
CA GLN A 88 7.74 4.71 -34.81
C GLN A 88 6.69 5.79 -35.06
N ASN A 89 6.19 6.41 -33.97
CA ASN A 89 5.33 7.59 -33.98
C ASN A 89 5.77 8.57 -32.88
N ALA A 90 5.71 9.85 -33.18
CA ALA A 90 6.13 10.91 -32.25
C ALA A 90 5.36 10.93 -30.90
N GLU A 91 4.17 10.32 -30.87
CA GLU A 91 3.34 10.20 -29.67
C GLU A 91 3.85 9.09 -28.70
N ASP A 92 4.59 8.09 -29.23
CA ASP A 92 5.19 7.00 -28.46
C ASP A 92 6.62 7.29 -27.99
N ALA A 93 7.13 8.49 -28.18
CA ALA A 93 8.39 8.98 -27.64
C ALA A 93 8.33 9.05 -26.09
N THR A 94 8.21 7.88 -25.47
CA THR A 94 7.94 7.71 -24.05
C THR A 94 9.20 7.59 -23.20
N GLY A 95 10.29 8.12 -23.67
CA GLY A 95 11.43 8.45 -22.80
C GLY A 95 11.06 9.54 -21.82
N GLY A 96 11.70 9.59 -20.67
CA GLY A 96 11.56 10.63 -19.67
C GLY A 96 11.19 10.13 -18.29
N ALA A 97 10.87 11.05 -17.42
CA ALA A 97 10.60 10.78 -16.01
C ALA A 97 9.17 11.16 -15.63
N GLY A 98 8.57 10.33 -14.81
CA GLY A 98 7.28 10.58 -14.18
C GLY A 98 7.41 10.61 -12.66
N VAL A 99 6.60 11.44 -12.02
CA VAL A 99 6.52 11.58 -10.56
C VAL A 99 5.11 11.22 -10.12
N LEU A 100 5.03 10.51 -8.99
CA LEU A 100 3.79 10.17 -8.30
C LEU A 100 3.81 10.78 -6.90
N LEU A 101 2.73 11.43 -6.53
CA LEU A 101 2.46 11.88 -5.17
C LEU A 101 1.21 11.18 -4.68
N GLY A 102 1.25 10.58 -3.50
CA GLY A 102 0.12 9.87 -2.92
C GLY A 102 -0.02 10.10 -1.43
N ALA A 103 -1.24 10.00 -0.97
CA ALA A 103 -1.58 9.96 0.43
C ALA A 103 -2.58 8.85 0.67
N ASP A 104 -2.41 8.16 1.77
CA ASP A 104 -3.26 7.09 2.24
C ASP A 104 -3.61 7.37 3.71
N TRP A 105 -4.88 7.31 4.02
CA TRP A 105 -5.38 7.44 5.39
C TRP A 105 -6.26 6.24 5.72
N GLU A 106 -5.80 5.48 6.71
CA GLU A 106 -6.57 4.38 7.30
C GLU A 106 -7.06 4.79 8.67
N HIS A 107 -8.33 4.53 8.95
CA HIS A 107 -8.95 4.78 10.24
C HIS A 107 -9.67 3.54 10.75
N THR A 108 -9.33 3.14 11.98
CA THR A 108 -9.99 2.05 12.70
C THR A 108 -11.02 2.64 13.68
N TRP A 109 -12.29 2.60 13.31
CA TRP A 109 -13.40 3.13 14.10
C TRP A 109 -13.60 2.35 15.41
N ASN A 110 -13.53 1.04 15.29
CA ASN A 110 -13.60 0.10 16.41
C ASN A 110 -12.97 -1.25 16.01
N THR A 111 -13.07 -2.26 16.85
CA THR A 111 -12.52 -3.60 16.57
C THR A 111 -13.10 -4.29 15.33
N LYS A 112 -14.19 -3.79 14.78
CA LYS A 112 -14.89 -4.39 13.64
C LYS A 112 -14.83 -3.57 12.36
N TRP A 113 -14.76 -2.24 12.47
CA TRP A 113 -14.80 -1.32 11.33
C TRP A 113 -13.46 -0.67 11.06
N THR A 114 -13.00 -0.77 9.81
CA THR A 114 -11.85 -0.04 9.30
C THR A 114 -12.20 0.59 7.97
N THR A 115 -11.80 1.83 7.77
CA THR A 115 -11.92 2.55 6.50
C THR A 115 -10.54 3.01 6.04
N ASN A 116 -10.35 3.03 4.72
CA ASN A 116 -9.12 3.48 4.11
C ASN A 116 -9.46 4.39 2.92
N LEU A 117 -8.82 5.56 2.85
CA LEU A 117 -8.95 6.52 1.76
C LEU A 117 -7.59 6.74 1.13
N ILE A 118 -7.50 6.55 -0.17
CA ILE A 118 -6.28 6.70 -0.95
C ILE A 118 -6.49 7.77 -2.00
N GLY A 119 -5.59 8.73 -2.05
CA GLY A 119 -5.49 9.72 -3.12
C GLY A 119 -4.09 9.71 -3.72
N ALA A 120 -3.98 9.68 -5.03
CA ALA A 120 -2.70 9.79 -5.72
C ALA A 120 -2.83 10.59 -7.00
N TRP A 121 -1.79 11.34 -7.30
CA TRP A 121 -1.63 12.11 -8.52
C TRP A 121 -0.29 11.79 -9.17
N SER A 122 -0.26 11.74 -10.50
CA SER A 122 0.99 11.63 -11.24
C SER A 122 0.95 12.43 -12.53
N ASN A 123 2.12 12.77 -13.01
CA ASN A 123 2.27 13.52 -14.27
C ASN A 123 2.53 12.59 -15.48
N LYS A 124 3.10 11.40 -15.28
CA LYS A 124 3.50 10.50 -16.38
C LYS A 124 3.68 9.06 -15.87
N PHE A 125 3.47 8.05 -16.71
CA PHE A 125 3.62 6.61 -16.45
C PHE A 125 2.67 5.98 -15.43
N PHE A 126 1.90 6.76 -14.70
CA PHE A 126 0.92 6.31 -13.73
C PHE A 126 -0.46 6.90 -14.07
N SER A 127 -1.50 6.47 -13.37
CA SER A 127 -2.81 7.12 -13.49
C SER A 127 -2.71 8.56 -13.00
N ASN A 128 -3.12 9.55 -13.82
CA ASN A 128 -3.01 10.97 -13.51
C ASN A 128 -3.70 11.34 -12.21
N LEU A 129 -4.83 10.71 -11.93
CA LEU A 129 -5.55 10.84 -10.66
C LEU A 129 -6.12 9.48 -10.27
N ARG A 130 -5.90 9.10 -9.02
CA ARG A 130 -6.50 7.93 -8.39
C ARG A 130 -7.11 8.34 -7.07
N LEU A 131 -8.39 8.05 -6.91
CA LEU A 131 -9.10 8.17 -5.64
C LEU A 131 -9.70 6.80 -5.32
N GLU A 132 -9.52 6.31 -4.11
CA GLU A 132 -10.02 5.01 -3.71
C GLU A 132 -10.49 5.05 -2.26
N GLY A 133 -11.70 4.58 -2.03
CA GLY A 133 -12.25 4.37 -0.70
C GLY A 133 -12.45 2.88 -0.46
N LYS A 134 -12.00 2.37 0.67
CA LYS A 134 -12.20 1.00 1.11
C LYS A 134 -12.86 1.00 2.48
N ALA A 135 -13.72 0.02 2.72
CA ALA A 135 -14.28 -0.25 4.02
C ALA A 135 -14.24 -1.75 4.28
N SER A 136 -13.92 -2.13 5.50
CA SER A 136 -13.99 -3.51 5.95
C SER A 136 -14.75 -3.61 7.25
N TYR A 137 -15.54 -4.68 7.37
CA TYR A 137 -16.32 -4.97 8.57
C TYR A 137 -16.17 -6.44 8.96
N VAL A 138 -15.73 -6.68 10.18
CA VAL A 138 -15.57 -8.04 10.73
C VAL A 138 -16.92 -8.54 11.22
N LEU A 139 -17.41 -9.59 10.58
CA LEU A 139 -18.63 -10.32 10.89
C LEU A 139 -18.33 -11.44 11.90
N PRO A 140 -19.36 -12.00 12.57
CA PRO A 140 -19.21 -13.20 13.38
C PRO A 140 -18.64 -14.38 12.57
N LYS A 141 -17.97 -15.33 13.27
CA LYS A 141 -17.37 -16.54 12.69
C LYS A 141 -16.26 -16.26 11.67
N ASP A 142 -15.42 -15.25 11.95
CA ASP A 142 -14.21 -14.91 11.18
C ASP A 142 -14.45 -14.53 9.71
N TRP A 143 -15.67 -14.08 9.42
CA TRP A 143 -15.98 -13.48 8.14
C TRP A 143 -15.65 -12.00 8.15
N THR A 144 -15.11 -11.49 7.04
CA THR A 144 -14.91 -10.06 6.82
C THR A 144 -15.60 -9.64 5.53
N ALA A 145 -16.54 -8.71 5.65
CA ALA A 145 -17.13 -8.03 4.51
C ALA A 145 -16.22 -6.88 4.08
N LYS A 146 -15.96 -6.75 2.79
CA LYS A 146 -15.12 -5.70 2.21
C LYS A 146 -15.86 -5.01 1.08
N GLY A 147 -15.76 -3.68 1.05
CA GLY A 147 -16.25 -2.86 -0.04
C GLY A 147 -15.16 -1.89 -0.50
N ASN A 148 -15.07 -1.67 -1.79
CA ASN A 148 -14.19 -0.66 -2.35
C ASN A 148 -14.89 0.10 -3.47
N LEU A 149 -14.59 1.40 -3.54
CA LEU A 149 -14.99 2.29 -4.62
C LEU A 149 -13.72 2.97 -5.12
N SER A 150 -13.45 2.92 -6.41
CA SER A 150 -12.30 3.59 -6.97
C SER A 150 -12.65 4.39 -8.21
N TYR A 151 -12.00 5.54 -8.32
CA TYR A 151 -11.97 6.39 -9.48
C TYR A 151 -10.54 6.55 -9.96
N ARG A 152 -10.31 6.37 -11.24
CA ARG A 152 -9.03 6.59 -11.89
C ARG A 152 -9.22 7.40 -13.15
N ARG A 153 -8.35 8.38 -13.34
CA ARG A 153 -8.22 9.10 -14.59
C ARG A 153 -6.90 8.71 -15.23
N VAL A 154 -6.96 8.20 -16.46
CA VAL A 154 -5.81 7.71 -17.22
C VAL A 154 -5.70 8.50 -18.52
N GLY A 155 -4.48 8.88 -18.88
CA GLY A 155 -4.17 9.55 -20.13
C GLY A 155 -4.12 11.09 -20.01
N MET A 156 -3.21 11.71 -20.75
CA MET A 156 -3.10 13.16 -20.83
C MET A 156 -4.03 13.75 -21.88
N ASP A 157 -4.17 13.08 -23.02
CA ASP A 157 -4.93 13.57 -24.19
C ASP A 157 -6.31 12.92 -24.32
N THR A 158 -6.43 11.63 -24.06
CA THR A 158 -7.72 10.94 -23.98
C THR A 158 -8.16 10.83 -22.53
N LYS A 159 -9.10 11.70 -22.14
CA LYS A 159 -9.70 11.71 -20.79
C LYS A 159 -10.51 10.44 -20.54
N CYS A 160 -9.88 9.33 -20.25
CA CYS A 160 -10.54 8.11 -19.84
C CYS A 160 -10.73 8.11 -18.32
N SER A 161 -11.97 8.03 -17.87
CA SER A 161 -12.33 7.92 -16.46
C SER A 161 -12.87 6.52 -16.19
N LEU A 162 -12.27 5.84 -15.24
CA LEU A 162 -12.64 4.49 -14.83
C LEU A 162 -13.22 4.53 -13.42
N PHE A 163 -14.44 4.04 -13.28
CA PHE A 163 -15.06 3.79 -11.98
C PHE A 163 -15.12 2.29 -11.74
N ASN A 164 -14.78 1.89 -10.53
CA ASN A 164 -14.88 0.50 -10.10
C ASN A 164 -15.52 0.43 -8.72
N LEU A 165 -16.54 -0.41 -8.59
CA LEU A 165 -17.17 -0.79 -7.33
C LEU A 165 -16.94 -2.28 -7.11
N GLY A 166 -16.31 -2.62 -6.00
CA GLY A 166 -16.06 -3.99 -5.60
C GLY A 166 -16.72 -4.29 -4.25
N LEU A 167 -17.40 -5.43 -4.17
CA LEU A 167 -17.92 -5.98 -2.94
C LEU A 167 -17.41 -7.40 -2.80
N GLY A 168 -17.03 -7.79 -1.61
CA GLY A 168 -16.50 -9.13 -1.37
C GLY A 168 -16.57 -9.52 0.10
N THR A 169 -16.46 -10.80 0.33
CA THR A 169 -16.32 -11.36 1.67
C THR A 169 -15.11 -12.29 1.69
N THR A 170 -14.37 -12.26 2.78
CA THR A 170 -13.29 -13.21 3.06
C THR A 170 -13.58 -13.91 4.36
N LYS A 171 -13.27 -15.19 4.44
CA LYS A 171 -13.30 -15.96 5.68
C LYS A 171 -11.89 -16.39 6.02
N ASP A 172 -11.44 -16.04 7.21
CA ASP A 172 -10.20 -16.62 7.74
C ASP A 172 -10.51 -18.04 8.17
N ILE A 173 -9.94 -19.01 7.47
CA ILE A 173 -10.03 -20.41 7.82
C ILE A 173 -8.74 -20.73 8.57
N ASP A 174 -8.85 -20.90 9.88
CA ASP A 174 -7.76 -21.46 10.66
C ASP A 174 -7.42 -22.84 10.10
N ARG A 175 -6.30 -22.93 9.40
CA ARG A 175 -5.84 -24.19 8.78
C ARG A 175 -5.23 -25.18 9.76
N PHE A 176 -5.32 -24.89 11.06
CA PHE A 176 -4.75 -25.75 12.10
C PHE A 176 -5.74 -25.88 13.26
N SER A 177 -6.63 -26.83 13.13
CA SER A 177 -7.29 -27.48 14.26
C SER A 177 -6.73 -28.90 14.40
#